data_cd17b7a6cf4257e5f397e8941d457515
#
_entry.id   cd17b7a6cf4257e5f397e8941d457515
#
_cell.length_a   1.000
_cell.length_b   1.000
_cell.length_c   1.000
_cell.angle_alpha   90.00
_cell.angle_beta   90.00
_cell.angle_gamma   90.00
#
_symmetry.space_group_name_H-M   'P 1'
#
loop_
_entity.id
_entity.type
_entity.pdbx_description
1 polymer ?
#
loop_
_entity_poly.entity_id
_entity_poly.type
_entity_poly.pdbx_seq_one_letter_code
_entity_poly.pdbx_strand_id
1 'polypeptide(L)'
;MTPQDYAQQKAAASGSSFYYAFLFLPPPRRAAITAFYAFCREVDDVVDEVQDLGVAQTKLAWWRQEVTQAWAGQPSHPALQALMPHAGVYGIEARHLLAVIDGCQMDLDQNRYLDFANLRQYCHLVAGVVGEVAARIFGQTLPQTTDYAHRLGLAFQLTNIVRDVGEDAARGRINLPVNEQQRFDDKAHELVKRGAAPGTDTADFERRFLALMHFQCERALGLYDEALALLPAADRHAQKP
;
A
#
# COMPACT_ATOMS: atom_id res chain seq x y z
N MET A 1 5.25 12.43 25.30
CA MET A 1 4.37 12.03 24.18
C MET A 1 3.99 10.59 24.41
N THR A 2 2.70 10.27 24.45
CA THR A 2 2.26 8.87 24.57
C THR A 2 2.44 8.14 23.25
N PRO A 3 2.50 6.79 23.22
CA PRO A 3 2.51 6.04 21.97
C PRO A 3 1.34 6.38 21.03
N GLN A 4 0.15 6.61 21.59
CA GLN A 4 -1.01 6.98 20.80
C GLN A 4 -0.89 8.40 20.20
N ASP A 5 -0.31 9.37 20.93
CA ASP A 5 -0.03 10.72 20.40
C ASP A 5 0.97 10.65 19.24
N TYR A 6 1.99 9.79 19.35
CA TYR A 6 2.96 9.55 18.28
C TYR A 6 2.26 9.02 17.02
N ALA A 7 1.45 7.97 17.16
CA ALA A 7 0.72 7.39 16.04
C ALA A 7 -0.22 8.40 15.39
N GLN A 8 -0.91 9.22 16.19
CA GLN A 8 -1.78 10.28 15.71
C GLN A 8 -1.01 11.35 14.92
N GLN A 9 0.14 11.79 15.40
CA GLN A 9 0.97 12.78 14.72
C GLN A 9 1.52 12.22 13.40
N LYS A 10 2.02 10.97 13.39
CA LYS A 10 2.52 10.31 12.18
C LYS A 10 1.43 10.18 11.13
N ALA A 11 0.23 9.74 11.52
CA ALA A 11 -0.90 9.60 10.61
C ALA A 11 -1.37 10.96 10.07
N ALA A 12 -1.46 11.99 10.90
CA ALA A 12 -1.87 13.33 10.49
C ALA A 12 -0.84 13.98 9.53
N ALA A 13 0.46 13.77 9.77
CA ALA A 13 1.53 14.32 8.95
C ALA A 13 1.60 13.71 7.55
N SER A 14 1.01 12.53 7.32
CA SER A 14 1.03 11.83 6.03
C SER A 14 0.30 12.58 4.89
N GLY A 15 -0.61 13.51 5.22
CA GLY A 15 -1.44 14.19 4.23
C GLY A 15 -2.46 13.28 3.50
N SER A 16 -2.57 12.02 3.90
CA SER A 16 -3.43 11.03 3.25
C SER A 16 -4.91 11.29 3.52
N SER A 17 -5.74 11.11 2.47
CA SER A 17 -7.20 11.16 2.59
C SER A 17 -7.76 10.08 3.54
N PHE A 18 -7.08 8.95 3.68
CA PHE A 18 -7.46 7.89 4.63
C PHE A 18 -7.49 8.38 6.07
N TYR A 19 -6.56 9.23 6.46
CA TYR A 19 -6.55 9.80 7.81
C TYR A 19 -7.86 10.51 8.14
N TYR A 20 -8.41 11.27 7.20
CA TYR A 20 -9.71 11.97 7.42
C TYR A 20 -10.87 10.99 7.52
N ALA A 21 -10.86 9.89 6.77
CA ALA A 21 -11.86 8.84 6.90
C ALA A 21 -11.86 8.19 8.29
N PHE A 22 -10.68 8.02 8.91
CA PHE A 22 -10.55 7.45 10.25
C PHE A 22 -11.24 8.30 11.33
N LEU A 23 -11.38 9.62 11.12
CA LEU A 23 -12.00 10.51 12.09
C LEU A 23 -13.50 10.20 12.33
N PHE A 24 -14.16 9.54 11.38
CA PHE A 24 -15.56 9.13 11.50
C PHE A 24 -15.77 7.81 12.26
N LEU A 25 -14.67 7.10 12.58
CA LEU A 25 -14.74 5.84 13.32
C LEU A 25 -14.96 6.07 14.83
N PRO A 26 -15.62 5.12 15.52
CA PRO A 26 -15.67 5.09 16.97
C PRO A 26 -14.27 5.14 17.59
N PRO A 27 -14.07 5.78 18.77
CA PRO A 27 -12.75 5.99 19.33
C PRO A 27 -11.84 4.76 19.42
N PRO A 28 -12.31 3.55 19.84
CA PRO A 28 -11.44 2.37 19.89
C PRO A 28 -10.95 1.91 18.51
N ARG A 29 -11.83 1.94 17.50
CA ARG A 29 -11.45 1.57 16.11
C ARG A 29 -10.54 2.62 15.50
N ARG A 30 -10.82 3.91 15.78
CA ARG A 30 -9.95 5.01 15.34
C ARG A 30 -8.54 4.86 15.90
N ALA A 31 -8.41 4.59 17.20
CA ALA A 31 -7.11 4.38 17.84
C ALA A 31 -6.35 3.21 17.19
N ALA A 32 -7.02 2.08 16.94
CA ALA A 32 -6.43 0.91 16.34
C ALA A 32 -5.94 1.16 14.91
N ILE A 33 -6.80 1.73 14.04
CA ILE A 33 -6.43 1.99 12.65
C ILE A 33 -5.35 3.05 12.54
N THR A 34 -5.37 4.09 13.39
CA THR A 34 -4.34 5.12 13.41
C THR A 34 -2.98 4.53 13.80
N ALA A 35 -2.94 3.64 14.80
CA ALA A 35 -1.70 2.97 15.21
C ALA A 35 -1.17 2.04 14.11
N PHE A 36 -2.04 1.26 13.47
CA PHE A 36 -1.66 0.40 12.35
C PHE A 36 -1.17 1.21 11.14
N TYR A 37 -1.87 2.29 10.80
CA TYR A 37 -1.47 3.18 9.73
C TYR A 37 -0.12 3.86 10.00
N ALA A 38 0.12 4.28 11.26
CA ALA A 38 1.42 4.84 11.63
C ALA A 38 2.55 3.83 11.44
N PHE A 39 2.35 2.55 11.78
CA PHE A 39 3.31 1.48 11.49
C PHE A 39 3.57 1.36 9.98
N CYS A 40 2.52 1.31 9.16
CA CYS A 40 2.67 1.22 7.70
C CYS A 40 3.50 2.38 7.16
N ARG A 41 3.23 3.61 7.61
CA ARG A 41 3.99 4.81 7.20
C ARG A 41 5.45 4.78 7.67
N GLU A 42 5.73 4.27 8.86
CA GLU A 42 7.11 4.13 9.35
C GLU A 42 7.94 3.18 8.48
N VAL A 43 7.33 2.08 8.04
CA VAL A 43 8.00 1.10 7.18
C VAL A 43 8.14 1.61 5.74
N ASP A 44 7.11 2.28 5.23
CA ASP A 44 7.08 2.88 3.89
C ASP A 44 8.13 4.00 3.74
N ASP A 45 8.25 4.88 4.74
CA ASP A 45 9.26 5.95 4.75
C ASP A 45 10.71 5.42 4.71
N VAL A 46 10.96 4.17 5.12
CA VAL A 46 12.28 3.54 4.95
C VAL A 46 12.65 3.42 3.47
N VAL A 47 11.68 3.12 2.62
CA VAL A 47 11.90 2.94 1.18
C VAL A 47 11.87 4.27 0.43
N ASP A 48 11.01 5.19 0.86
CA ASP A 48 10.80 6.46 0.18
C ASP A 48 11.88 7.51 0.52
N GLU A 49 12.38 7.53 1.77
CA GLU A 49 13.25 8.59 2.26
C GLU A 49 14.73 8.19 2.37
N VAL A 50 15.03 6.89 2.53
CA VAL A 50 16.41 6.44 2.74
C VAL A 50 17.10 6.16 1.42
N GLN A 51 18.07 7.00 1.07
CA GLN A 51 18.80 6.89 -0.21
C GLN A 51 19.82 5.74 -0.26
N ASP A 52 20.42 5.38 0.89
CA ASP A 52 21.39 4.28 0.97
C ASP A 52 20.68 2.94 1.09
N LEU A 53 20.84 2.08 0.09
CA LEU A 53 20.20 0.76 0.05
C LEU A 53 20.58 -0.11 1.25
N GLY A 54 21.84 -0.10 1.69
CA GLY A 54 22.29 -0.89 2.84
C GLY A 54 21.66 -0.42 4.14
N VAL A 55 21.50 0.89 4.30
CA VAL A 55 20.80 1.48 5.45
C VAL A 55 19.32 1.13 5.41
N ALA A 56 18.66 1.22 4.24
CA ALA A 56 17.26 0.85 4.10
C ALA A 56 17.02 -0.64 4.44
N GLN A 57 17.84 -1.54 3.91
CA GLN A 57 17.78 -2.97 4.22
C GLN A 57 17.98 -3.25 5.72
N THR A 58 18.94 -2.56 6.35
CA THR A 58 19.19 -2.68 7.80
C THR A 58 17.98 -2.22 8.63
N LYS A 59 17.33 -1.12 8.22
CA LYS A 59 16.11 -0.62 8.88
C LYS A 59 14.94 -1.59 8.72
N LEU A 60 14.73 -2.19 7.53
CA LEU A 60 13.69 -3.20 7.35
C LEU A 60 13.96 -4.46 8.17
N ALA A 61 15.23 -4.90 8.26
CA ALA A 61 15.61 -6.01 9.13
C ALA A 61 15.34 -5.69 10.60
N TRP A 62 15.62 -4.47 11.04
CA TRP A 62 15.29 -4.00 12.38
C TRP A 62 13.76 -4.02 12.63
N TRP A 63 12.94 -3.57 11.68
CA TRP A 63 11.48 -3.62 11.78
C TRP A 63 10.95 -5.05 11.93
N ARG A 64 11.56 -6.05 11.25
CA ARG A 64 11.20 -7.47 11.43
C ARG A 64 11.46 -7.94 12.86
N GLN A 65 12.61 -7.55 13.44
CA GLN A 65 12.93 -7.86 14.83
C GLN A 65 11.97 -7.17 15.78
N GLU A 66 11.66 -5.91 15.54
CA GLU A 66 10.75 -5.12 16.38
C GLU A 66 9.33 -5.71 16.37
N VAL A 67 8.82 -6.17 15.22
CA VAL A 67 7.55 -6.90 15.14
C VAL A 67 7.64 -8.19 15.98
N THR A 68 8.71 -8.95 15.87
CA THR A 68 8.87 -10.19 16.63
C THR A 68 8.88 -9.92 18.14
N GLN A 69 9.59 -8.90 18.60
CA GLN A 69 9.65 -8.50 20.01
C GLN A 69 8.30 -7.99 20.52
N ALA A 70 7.55 -7.25 19.68
CA ALA A 70 6.23 -6.76 20.03
C ALA A 70 5.27 -7.92 20.34
N TRP A 71 5.27 -8.98 19.53
CA TRP A 71 4.47 -10.19 19.79
C TRP A 71 4.99 -11.03 20.96
N ALA A 72 6.26 -10.87 21.35
CA ALA A 72 6.79 -11.41 22.62
C ALA A 72 6.44 -10.54 23.84
N GLY A 73 5.66 -9.47 23.68
CA GLY A 73 5.24 -8.57 24.75
C GLY A 73 6.24 -7.46 25.07
N GLN A 74 7.20 -7.18 24.19
CA GLN A 74 8.27 -6.20 24.39
C GLN A 74 8.36 -5.19 23.23
N PRO A 75 7.28 -4.49 22.86
CA PRO A 75 7.33 -3.48 21.82
C PRO A 75 8.18 -2.28 22.28
N SER A 76 9.20 -1.89 21.51
CA SER A 76 10.03 -0.74 21.84
C SER A 76 9.63 0.51 21.05
N HIS A 77 9.21 0.37 19.79
CA HIS A 77 8.82 1.50 18.96
C HIS A 77 7.42 2.01 19.31
N PRO A 78 7.19 3.35 19.40
CA PRO A 78 5.91 3.93 19.77
C PRO A 78 4.72 3.49 18.89
N ALA A 79 4.92 3.29 17.60
CA ALA A 79 3.86 2.81 16.70
C ALA A 79 3.37 1.42 17.10
N LEU A 80 4.29 0.48 17.45
CA LEU A 80 3.90 -0.85 17.92
C LEU A 80 3.38 -0.82 19.35
N GLN A 81 3.92 0.02 20.22
CA GLN A 81 3.36 0.22 21.56
C GLN A 81 1.90 0.69 21.50
N ALA A 82 1.56 1.56 20.54
CA ALA A 82 0.18 2.01 20.29
C ALA A 82 -0.69 0.89 19.70
N LEU A 83 -0.13 0.02 18.84
CA LEU A 83 -0.87 -1.02 18.12
C LEU A 83 -1.17 -2.24 19.00
N MET A 84 -0.22 -2.69 19.83
CA MET A 84 -0.31 -3.96 20.56
C MET A 84 -1.56 -4.10 21.43
N PRO A 85 -2.07 -3.05 22.15
CA PRO A 85 -3.32 -3.16 22.90
C PRO A 85 -4.54 -3.52 22.04
N HIS A 86 -4.49 -3.28 20.73
CA HIS A 86 -5.57 -3.52 19.79
C HIS A 86 -5.41 -4.83 19.02
N ALA A 87 -4.21 -5.41 18.97
CA ALA A 87 -3.89 -6.56 18.11
C ALA A 87 -4.81 -7.76 18.39
N GLY A 88 -4.97 -8.16 19.65
CA GLY A 88 -5.84 -9.27 20.01
C GLY A 88 -7.33 -8.99 19.76
N VAL A 89 -7.78 -7.75 19.98
CA VAL A 89 -9.19 -7.34 19.80
C VAL A 89 -9.65 -7.44 18.35
N TYR A 90 -8.76 -7.05 17.41
CA TYR A 90 -9.08 -7.02 15.98
C TYR A 90 -8.43 -8.15 15.18
N GLY A 91 -7.84 -9.15 15.85
CA GLY A 91 -7.20 -10.29 15.20
C GLY A 91 -6.03 -9.89 14.30
N ILE A 92 -5.28 -8.83 14.68
CA ILE A 92 -4.07 -8.41 13.99
C ILE A 92 -2.95 -9.35 14.43
N GLU A 93 -2.27 -9.96 13.49
CA GLU A 93 -1.21 -10.93 13.72
C GLU A 93 0.13 -10.40 13.19
N ALA A 94 1.24 -10.90 13.73
CA ALA A 94 2.60 -10.54 13.26
C ALA A 94 2.76 -10.72 11.74
N ARG A 95 2.13 -11.75 11.16
CA ARG A 95 2.19 -12.02 9.72
C ARG A 95 1.70 -10.86 8.86
N HIS A 96 0.72 -10.08 9.33
CA HIS A 96 0.22 -8.92 8.58
C HIS A 96 1.28 -7.81 8.51
N LEU A 97 1.96 -7.55 9.62
CA LEU A 97 3.01 -6.54 9.67
C LEU A 97 4.26 -6.98 8.89
N LEU A 98 4.63 -8.26 9.03
CA LEU A 98 5.74 -8.83 8.27
C LEU A 98 5.47 -8.80 6.77
N ALA A 99 4.23 -9.05 6.32
CA ALA A 99 3.85 -8.95 4.92
C ALA A 99 4.01 -7.53 4.36
N VAL A 100 3.66 -6.50 5.13
CA VAL A 100 3.91 -5.09 4.75
C VAL A 100 5.41 -4.83 4.60
N ILE A 101 6.23 -5.32 5.55
CA ILE A 101 7.68 -5.18 5.46
C ILE A 101 8.23 -5.94 4.23
N ASP A 102 7.68 -7.13 3.91
CA ASP A 102 8.06 -7.89 2.71
C ASP A 102 7.74 -7.11 1.43
N GLY A 103 6.60 -6.42 1.39
CA GLY A 103 6.25 -5.55 0.27
C GLY A 103 7.24 -4.38 0.10
N CYS A 104 7.59 -3.70 1.19
CA CYS A 104 8.61 -2.65 1.16
C CYS A 104 10.00 -3.20 0.79
N GLN A 105 10.34 -4.44 1.20
CA GLN A 105 11.56 -5.10 0.76
C GLN A 105 11.57 -5.33 -0.77
N MET A 106 10.42 -5.70 -1.37
CA MET A 106 10.31 -5.84 -2.82
C MET A 106 10.63 -4.53 -3.55
N ASP A 107 10.26 -3.37 -2.99
CA ASP A 107 10.60 -2.07 -3.56
C ASP A 107 12.10 -1.76 -3.55
N LEU A 108 12.84 -2.30 -2.59
CA LEU A 108 14.31 -2.19 -2.55
C LEU A 108 15.01 -3.18 -3.50
N ASP A 109 14.43 -4.38 -3.65
CA ASP A 109 15.07 -5.48 -4.37
C ASP A 109 14.81 -5.41 -5.89
N GLN A 110 13.70 -4.79 -6.31
CA GLN A 110 13.32 -4.71 -7.71
C GLN A 110 12.58 -3.41 -8.04
N ASN A 111 12.91 -2.84 -9.16
CA ASN A 111 12.27 -1.62 -9.69
C ASN A 111 11.39 -1.90 -10.91
N ARG A 112 11.16 -3.17 -11.26
CA ARG A 112 10.38 -3.61 -12.43
C ARG A 112 9.70 -4.95 -12.18
N TYR A 113 8.51 -5.12 -12.77
CA TYR A 113 7.71 -6.34 -12.73
C TYR A 113 7.61 -6.96 -14.13
N LEU A 114 7.87 -8.26 -14.27
CA LEU A 114 7.86 -8.94 -15.57
C LEU A 114 6.44 -9.01 -16.16
N ASP A 115 5.46 -9.29 -15.30
CA ASP A 115 4.06 -9.46 -15.67
C ASP A 115 3.12 -8.98 -14.56
N PHE A 116 1.83 -9.00 -14.83
CA PHE A 116 0.81 -8.60 -13.87
C PHE A 116 0.73 -9.54 -12.65
N ALA A 117 1.08 -10.82 -12.77
CA ALA A 117 1.07 -11.73 -11.63
C ALA A 117 2.10 -11.32 -10.56
N ASN A 118 3.31 -10.93 -11.01
CA ASN A 118 4.37 -10.41 -10.14
C ASN A 118 3.95 -9.07 -9.50
N LEU A 119 3.40 -8.14 -10.29
CA LEU A 119 2.89 -6.87 -9.76
C LEU A 119 1.76 -7.09 -8.74
N ARG A 120 0.85 -8.03 -9.00
CA ARG A 120 -0.24 -8.36 -8.08
C ARG A 120 0.25 -8.89 -6.73
N GLN A 121 1.35 -9.65 -6.72
CA GLN A 121 1.96 -10.10 -5.47
C GLN A 121 2.44 -8.91 -4.62
N TYR A 122 3.13 -7.97 -5.23
CA TYR A 122 3.52 -6.71 -4.56
C TYR A 122 2.31 -5.96 -4.02
N CYS A 123 1.31 -5.70 -4.87
CA CYS A 123 0.09 -5.00 -4.46
C CYS A 123 -0.64 -5.70 -3.31
N HIS A 124 -0.62 -7.04 -3.27
CA HIS A 124 -1.20 -7.80 -2.17
C HIS A 124 -0.48 -7.51 -0.85
N LEU A 125 0.85 -7.46 -0.85
CA LEU A 125 1.65 -7.21 0.35
C LEU A 125 1.47 -5.78 0.88
N VAL A 126 1.53 -4.77 0.01
CA VAL A 126 1.53 -3.35 0.43
C VAL A 126 0.12 -2.76 0.57
N ALA A 127 -0.90 -3.37 -0.01
CA ALA A 127 -2.27 -2.85 0.01
C ALA A 127 -3.33 -3.90 0.37
N GLY A 128 -3.25 -5.12 -0.17
CA GLY A 128 -4.21 -6.17 0.13
C GLY A 128 -4.24 -6.55 1.61
N VAL A 129 -3.07 -6.81 2.19
CA VAL A 129 -2.92 -7.12 3.63
C VAL A 129 -3.31 -5.92 4.50
N VAL A 130 -2.98 -4.71 4.07
CA VAL A 130 -3.41 -3.48 4.77
C VAL A 130 -4.93 -3.36 4.77
N GLY A 131 -5.58 -3.65 3.65
CA GLY A 131 -7.03 -3.70 3.51
C GLY A 131 -7.67 -4.76 4.42
N GLU A 132 -7.06 -5.97 4.52
CA GLU A 132 -7.53 -7.02 5.42
C GLU A 132 -7.55 -6.56 6.88
N VAL A 133 -6.46 -5.96 7.36
CA VAL A 133 -6.39 -5.44 8.74
C VAL A 133 -7.38 -4.30 8.95
N ALA A 134 -7.50 -3.39 7.99
CA ALA A 134 -8.47 -2.30 8.05
C ALA A 134 -9.92 -2.82 8.12
N ALA A 135 -10.29 -3.80 7.29
CA ALA A 135 -11.62 -4.40 7.29
C ALA A 135 -11.99 -5.03 8.65
N ARG A 136 -11.05 -5.71 9.29
CA ARG A 136 -11.22 -6.26 10.65
C ARG A 136 -11.45 -5.17 11.68
N ILE A 137 -10.64 -4.10 11.66
CA ILE A 137 -10.79 -2.94 12.57
C ILE A 137 -12.13 -2.24 12.33
N PHE A 138 -12.56 -2.09 11.09
CA PHE A 138 -13.85 -1.45 10.74
C PHE A 138 -15.05 -2.28 11.15
N GLY A 139 -14.86 -3.57 11.47
CA GLY A 139 -15.90 -4.43 12.03
C GLY A 139 -16.46 -5.44 11.06
N GLN A 140 -15.58 -6.05 10.27
CA GLN A 140 -15.85 -7.24 9.49
C GLN A 140 -16.55 -8.32 10.34
N THR A 141 -17.64 -8.89 9.84
CA THR A 141 -18.35 -9.99 10.48
C THR A 141 -18.32 -11.27 9.66
N LEU A 142 -18.08 -11.19 8.36
CA LEU A 142 -18.09 -12.33 7.44
C LEU A 142 -16.71 -12.51 6.76
N PRO A 143 -16.27 -13.78 6.55
CA PRO A 143 -14.97 -14.04 5.91
C PRO A 143 -14.83 -13.44 4.49
N GLN A 144 -15.94 -13.38 3.73
CA GLN A 144 -15.96 -12.81 2.37
C GLN A 144 -15.53 -11.33 2.32
N THR A 145 -15.66 -10.62 3.42
CA THR A 145 -15.18 -9.23 3.51
C THR A 145 -13.66 -9.15 3.39
N THR A 146 -12.93 -10.21 3.71
CA THR A 146 -11.48 -10.30 3.45
C THR A 146 -11.20 -10.32 1.94
N ASP A 147 -11.98 -11.07 1.15
CA ASP A 147 -11.81 -11.11 -0.31
C ASP A 147 -12.10 -9.73 -0.94
N TYR A 148 -13.16 -9.06 -0.45
CA TYR A 148 -13.42 -7.65 -0.79
C TYR A 148 -12.22 -6.76 -0.48
N ALA A 149 -11.67 -6.83 0.73
CA ALA A 149 -10.57 -5.99 1.17
C ALA A 149 -9.29 -6.21 0.33
N HIS A 150 -8.97 -7.46 0.01
CA HIS A 150 -7.84 -7.78 -0.87
C HIS A 150 -8.05 -7.23 -2.29
N ARG A 151 -9.26 -7.37 -2.84
CA ARG A 151 -9.60 -6.89 -4.19
C ARG A 151 -9.57 -5.37 -4.25
N LEU A 152 -10.12 -4.71 -3.24
CA LEU A 152 -10.12 -3.26 -3.13
C LEU A 152 -8.70 -2.70 -2.94
N GLY A 153 -7.89 -3.35 -2.10
CA GLY A 153 -6.49 -2.99 -1.91
C GLY A 153 -5.69 -3.05 -3.23
N LEU A 154 -5.90 -4.10 -4.03
CA LEU A 154 -5.31 -4.22 -5.36
C LEU A 154 -5.76 -3.06 -6.28
N ALA A 155 -7.06 -2.73 -6.29
CA ALA A 155 -7.58 -1.63 -7.09
C ALA A 155 -6.97 -0.28 -6.68
N PHE A 156 -6.87 -0.01 -5.38
CA PHE A 156 -6.23 1.19 -4.86
C PHE A 156 -4.75 1.29 -5.26
N GLN A 157 -4.00 0.20 -5.11
CA GLN A 157 -2.57 0.21 -5.45
C GLN A 157 -2.34 0.40 -6.94
N LEU A 158 -3.16 -0.22 -7.81
CA LEU A 158 -3.08 0.04 -9.25
C LEU A 158 -3.44 1.49 -9.58
N THR A 159 -4.41 2.08 -8.89
CA THR A 159 -4.74 3.49 -9.05
C THR A 159 -3.57 4.40 -8.68
N ASN A 160 -2.86 4.10 -7.58
CA ASN A 160 -1.65 4.82 -7.21
C ASN A 160 -0.56 4.69 -8.28
N ILE A 161 -0.29 3.47 -8.76
CA ILE A 161 0.70 3.22 -9.82
C ILE A 161 0.36 4.00 -11.10
N VAL A 162 -0.91 4.05 -11.50
CA VAL A 162 -1.37 4.82 -12.66
C VAL A 162 -1.20 6.32 -12.45
N ARG A 163 -1.58 6.81 -11.28
CA ARG A 163 -1.48 8.24 -10.92
C ARG A 163 -0.01 8.71 -10.89
N ASP A 164 0.85 7.90 -10.29
CA ASP A 164 2.21 8.30 -9.94
C ASP A 164 3.26 7.86 -10.97
N VAL A 165 2.84 7.28 -12.13
CA VAL A 165 3.72 6.72 -13.15
C VAL A 165 4.84 7.67 -13.60
N GLY A 166 4.56 8.97 -13.68
CA GLY A 166 5.54 9.99 -14.08
C GLY A 166 6.60 10.25 -13.00
N GLU A 167 6.17 10.34 -11.75
CA GLU A 167 7.08 10.55 -10.60
C GLU A 167 7.93 9.31 -10.35
N ASP A 168 7.33 8.12 -10.42
CA ASP A 168 8.04 6.85 -10.28
C ASP A 168 9.09 6.68 -11.37
N ALA A 169 8.74 6.98 -12.62
CA ALA A 169 9.67 6.92 -13.76
C ALA A 169 10.84 7.91 -13.59
N ALA A 170 10.60 9.11 -13.06
CA ALA A 170 11.66 10.09 -12.78
C ALA A 170 12.65 9.58 -11.72
N ARG A 171 12.18 8.72 -10.80
CA ARG A 171 13.02 8.05 -9.79
C ARG A 171 13.63 6.72 -10.28
N GLY A 172 13.42 6.37 -11.57
CA GLY A 172 13.92 5.11 -12.17
C GLY A 172 13.09 3.88 -11.83
N ARG A 173 11.92 4.03 -11.21
CA ARG A 173 10.99 2.96 -10.87
C ARG A 173 9.87 2.90 -11.92
N ILE A 174 9.61 1.72 -12.48
CA ILE A 174 8.52 1.51 -13.43
C ILE A 174 7.68 0.32 -12.96
N ASN A 175 6.58 0.61 -12.31
CA ASN A 175 5.67 -0.39 -11.74
C ASN A 175 4.75 -1.05 -12.78
N LEU A 176 4.70 -0.52 -14.02
CA LEU A 176 3.95 -1.13 -15.10
C LEU A 176 4.61 -2.43 -15.58
N PRO A 177 3.86 -3.54 -15.77
CA PRO A 177 4.41 -4.82 -16.20
C PRO A 177 5.16 -4.74 -17.54
N VAL A 178 6.34 -5.35 -17.62
CA VAL A 178 7.19 -5.32 -18.82
C VAL A 178 6.50 -5.90 -20.05
N ASN A 179 5.81 -7.05 -19.89
CA ASN A 179 5.07 -7.68 -20.98
C ASN A 179 3.92 -6.81 -21.50
N GLU A 180 3.33 -5.98 -20.64
CA GLU A 180 2.26 -5.06 -21.03
C GLU A 180 2.84 -3.82 -21.74
N GLN A 181 3.96 -3.27 -21.25
CA GLN A 181 4.69 -2.25 -21.98
C GLN A 181 5.04 -2.72 -23.40
N GLN A 182 5.56 -3.95 -23.54
CA GLN A 182 5.86 -4.55 -24.83
C GLN A 182 4.60 -4.69 -25.73
N ARG A 183 3.47 -5.09 -25.16
CA ARG A 183 2.19 -5.21 -25.89
C ARG A 183 1.75 -3.90 -26.52
N PHE A 184 2.03 -2.77 -25.88
CA PHE A 184 1.67 -1.43 -26.36
C PHE A 184 2.85 -0.72 -27.05
N ASP A 185 3.96 -1.43 -27.31
CA ASP A 185 5.21 -0.89 -27.86
C ASP A 185 5.73 0.33 -27.07
N ASP A 186 5.42 0.37 -25.77
CA ASP A 186 5.92 1.39 -24.87
C ASP A 186 7.27 0.97 -24.30
N LYS A 187 8.26 1.87 -24.32
CA LYS A 187 9.63 1.56 -23.96
C LYS A 187 10.00 2.24 -22.64
N ALA A 188 10.55 1.47 -21.72
CA ALA A 188 10.95 1.96 -20.41
C ALA A 188 11.78 3.24 -20.44
N HIS A 189 12.72 3.38 -21.42
CA HIS A 189 13.54 4.58 -21.53
C HIS A 189 12.74 5.82 -21.97
N GLU A 190 11.65 5.65 -22.72
CA GLU A 190 10.74 6.75 -23.09
C GLU A 190 9.94 7.21 -21.86
N LEU A 191 9.48 6.28 -21.01
CA LEU A 191 8.82 6.60 -19.74
C LEU A 191 9.74 7.37 -18.80
N VAL A 192 10.99 6.90 -18.63
CA VAL A 192 11.99 7.59 -17.81
C VAL A 192 12.27 9.00 -18.35
N LYS A 193 12.41 9.16 -19.67
CA LYS A 193 12.60 10.46 -20.31
C LYS A 193 11.40 11.38 -20.06
N ARG A 194 10.18 10.86 -20.17
CA ARG A 194 8.95 11.63 -19.89
C ARG A 194 8.92 12.10 -18.43
N GLY A 195 9.25 11.23 -17.48
CA GLY A 195 9.32 11.59 -16.07
C GLY A 195 10.35 12.68 -15.78
N ALA A 196 11.52 12.63 -16.44
CA ALA A 196 12.59 13.60 -16.26
C ALA A 196 12.33 14.94 -16.98
N ALA A 197 11.65 14.93 -18.14
CA ALA A 197 11.41 16.12 -18.97
C ALA A 197 9.99 16.06 -19.61
N PRO A 198 8.95 16.33 -18.85
CA PRO A 198 7.58 16.33 -19.35
C PRO A 198 7.38 17.32 -20.52
N GLY A 199 6.57 16.92 -21.50
CA GLY A 199 6.23 17.77 -22.66
C GLY A 199 7.25 17.73 -23.80
N THR A 200 8.25 16.83 -23.76
CA THR A 200 9.19 16.59 -24.87
C THR A 200 8.86 15.35 -25.70
N ASP A 201 7.67 14.80 -25.49
CA ASP A 201 7.24 13.54 -26.11
C ASP A 201 6.85 13.71 -27.57
N THR A 202 7.04 12.65 -28.34
CA THR A 202 6.50 12.58 -29.72
C THR A 202 5.03 12.19 -29.68
N ALA A 203 4.25 12.62 -30.69
CA ALA A 203 2.84 12.24 -30.82
C ALA A 203 2.64 10.71 -30.88
N ASP A 204 3.60 9.98 -31.43
CA ASP A 204 3.56 8.51 -31.48
C ASP A 204 3.75 7.89 -30.08
N PHE A 205 4.68 8.39 -29.30
CA PHE A 205 4.85 7.94 -27.91
C PHE A 205 3.59 8.25 -27.08
N GLU A 206 3.06 9.47 -27.17
CA GLU A 206 1.83 9.82 -26.44
C GLU A 206 0.67 8.89 -26.76
N ARG A 207 0.46 8.56 -28.03
CA ARG A 207 -0.60 7.63 -28.44
C ARG A 207 -0.43 6.25 -27.83
N ARG A 208 0.79 5.70 -27.84
CA ARG A 208 1.12 4.38 -27.25
C ARG A 208 0.98 4.40 -25.72
N PHE A 209 1.51 5.42 -25.10
CA PHE A 209 1.40 5.63 -23.65
C PHE A 209 -0.06 5.76 -23.21
N LEU A 210 -0.87 6.56 -23.86
CA LEU A 210 -2.29 6.70 -23.55
C LEU A 210 -3.05 5.38 -23.71
N ALA A 211 -2.73 4.57 -24.72
CA ALA A 211 -3.34 3.24 -24.87
C ALA A 211 -2.98 2.30 -23.72
N LEU A 212 -1.72 2.29 -23.28
CA LEU A 212 -1.28 1.53 -22.12
C LEU A 212 -1.96 2.01 -20.83
N MET A 213 -2.02 3.33 -20.61
CA MET A 213 -2.64 3.89 -19.40
C MET A 213 -4.15 3.63 -19.37
N HIS A 214 -4.84 3.73 -20.51
CA HIS A 214 -6.25 3.36 -20.62
C HIS A 214 -6.49 1.91 -20.23
N PHE A 215 -5.66 0.99 -20.72
CA PHE A 215 -5.72 -0.43 -20.35
C PHE A 215 -5.53 -0.64 -18.83
N GLN A 216 -4.60 0.08 -18.20
CA GLN A 216 -4.39 -0.01 -16.74
C GLN A 216 -5.57 0.58 -15.96
N CYS A 217 -6.13 1.71 -16.41
CA CYS A 217 -7.31 2.32 -15.80
C CYS A 217 -8.54 1.39 -15.87
N GLU A 218 -8.81 0.78 -17.03
CA GLU A 218 -9.91 -0.17 -17.19
C GLU A 218 -9.76 -1.37 -16.24
N ARG A 219 -8.55 -1.89 -16.09
CA ARG A 219 -8.26 -2.96 -15.11
C ARG A 219 -8.57 -2.51 -13.68
N ALA A 220 -8.11 -1.32 -13.28
CA ALA A 220 -8.36 -0.80 -11.95
C ALA A 220 -9.85 -0.62 -11.69
N LEU A 221 -10.60 -0.04 -12.64
CA LEU A 221 -12.05 0.12 -12.56
C LEU A 221 -12.77 -1.24 -12.44
N GLY A 222 -12.40 -2.22 -13.26
CA GLY A 222 -12.96 -3.57 -13.16
C GLY A 222 -12.73 -4.21 -11.78
N LEU A 223 -11.58 -3.98 -11.18
CA LEU A 223 -11.28 -4.48 -9.82
C LEU A 223 -12.09 -3.78 -8.73
N TYR A 224 -12.44 -2.50 -8.89
CA TYR A 224 -13.39 -1.83 -7.98
C TYR A 224 -14.78 -2.46 -8.07
N ASP A 225 -15.27 -2.73 -9.28
CA ASP A 225 -16.58 -3.37 -9.47
C ASP A 225 -16.59 -4.78 -8.87
N GLU A 226 -15.53 -5.57 -9.11
CA GLU A 226 -15.36 -6.89 -8.52
C GLU A 226 -15.32 -6.84 -6.99
N ALA A 227 -14.59 -5.88 -6.40
CA ALA A 227 -14.52 -5.70 -4.97
C ALA A 227 -15.91 -5.39 -4.39
N LEU A 228 -16.62 -4.43 -4.97
CA LEU A 228 -17.97 -4.06 -4.49
C LEU A 228 -18.97 -5.22 -4.60
N ALA A 229 -18.84 -6.07 -5.62
CA ALA A 229 -19.65 -7.29 -5.76
C ALA A 229 -19.37 -8.33 -4.66
N LEU A 230 -18.14 -8.40 -4.17
CA LEU A 230 -17.72 -9.31 -3.10
C LEU A 230 -18.16 -8.83 -1.71
N LEU A 231 -18.46 -7.54 -1.52
CA LEU A 231 -18.79 -6.99 -0.21
C LEU A 231 -20.15 -7.48 0.29
N PRO A 232 -20.22 -8.29 1.36
CA PRO A 232 -21.47 -8.76 1.93
C PRO A 232 -22.36 -7.62 2.42
N ALA A 233 -23.65 -7.72 2.20
CA ALA A 233 -24.62 -6.70 2.63
C ALA A 233 -24.55 -6.40 4.15
N ALA A 234 -24.26 -7.42 4.96
CA ALA A 234 -24.13 -7.29 6.40
C ALA A 234 -22.97 -6.37 6.81
N ASP A 235 -21.88 -6.36 6.06
CA ASP A 235 -20.68 -5.59 6.39
C ASP A 235 -20.61 -4.22 5.68
N ARG A 236 -21.49 -3.94 4.71
CA ARG A 236 -21.47 -2.69 3.92
C ARG A 236 -21.43 -1.42 4.77
N HIS A 237 -22.16 -1.39 5.88
CA HIS A 237 -22.18 -0.20 6.73
C HIS A 237 -20.84 -0.03 7.46
N ALA A 238 -20.27 -1.11 7.96
CA ALA A 238 -19.02 -1.11 8.70
C ALA A 238 -17.80 -0.75 7.83
N GLN A 239 -17.85 -1.10 6.54
CA GLN A 239 -16.74 -0.89 5.58
C GLN A 239 -16.81 0.46 4.82
N LYS A 240 -17.64 1.41 5.26
CA LYS A 240 -17.75 2.74 4.61
C LYS A 240 -16.56 3.70 4.82
N PRO A 241 -15.80 3.63 5.93
CA PRO A 241 -14.65 4.52 6.15
C PRO A 241 -13.53 4.42 5.13
#